data_8407326a1a402b1482128ba1b83f963d
#
_entry.id   8407326a1a402b1482128ba1b83f963d
#
_cell.length_a   1.000
_cell.length_b   1.000
_cell.length_c   1.000
_cell.angle_alpha   90.00
_cell.angle_beta   90.00
_cell.angle_gamma   90.00
#
_symmetry.space_group_name_H-M   'P 1'
#
loop_
_entity.id
_entity.type
_entity.pdbx_description
1 polymer ?
#
loop_
_entity_poly.entity_id
_entity_poly.type
_entity_poly.pdbx_seq_one_letter_code
_entity_poly.pdbx_strand_id
1 'polypeptide(L)'
;ILIYLANWPVKRIEAWDTLLKARSIENQCYTIGVNRVGEDGNQIPFNGHSKVFDAFGKELLSATENNKEILQIEISLDDLKLKRRQMNFLQDRDDFTLQ
;
A
#
# COMPACT_ATOMS: atom_id res chain seq x y z
N ILE A 1 -0.01 -5.29 -8.91
CA ILE A 1 -0.60 -5.01 -7.58
C ILE A 1 0.34 -5.54 -6.53
N LEU A 2 0.65 -4.72 -5.52
CA LEU A 2 1.36 -5.14 -4.31
C LEU A 2 0.37 -5.22 -3.15
N ILE A 3 0.42 -6.29 -2.38
CA ILE A 3 -0.45 -6.50 -1.23
C ILE A 3 0.43 -6.78 0.00
N TYR A 4 0.24 -5.99 1.03
CA TYR A 4 0.92 -6.12 2.31
C TYR A 4 -0.08 -6.47 3.40
N LEU A 5 0.09 -7.64 4.01
CA LEU A 5 -0.66 -8.06 5.21
C LEU A 5 0.23 -7.86 6.42
N ALA A 6 -0.25 -7.20 7.45
CA ALA A 6 0.59 -6.82 8.57
C ALA A 6 -0.08 -6.89 9.95
N ASN A 7 0.79 -7.00 10.94
CA ASN A 7 0.55 -6.64 12.34
C ASN A 7 1.41 -5.41 12.65
N TRP A 8 0.99 -4.24 12.15
CA TRP A 8 1.76 -3.00 12.27
C TRP A 8 1.26 -2.16 13.44
N PRO A 9 2.09 -1.92 14.47
CA PRO A 9 1.62 -1.29 15.70
C PRO A 9 1.44 0.22 15.58
N VAL A 10 0.57 0.78 16.42
CA VAL A 10 0.26 2.22 16.48
C VAL A 10 1.52 3.09 16.54
N LYS A 11 2.51 2.69 17.33
CA LYS A 11 3.75 3.47 17.52
C LYS A 11 4.53 3.71 16.23
N ARG A 12 4.27 2.93 15.19
CA ARG A 12 4.97 3.02 13.89
C ARG A 12 4.03 3.30 12.72
N ILE A 13 2.84 3.82 12.99
CA ILE A 13 1.82 3.97 11.97
C ILE A 13 2.21 4.96 10.86
N GLU A 14 2.94 6.01 11.20
CA GLU A 14 3.48 6.96 10.21
C GLU A 14 4.37 6.27 9.17
N ALA A 15 5.21 5.34 9.62
CA ALA A 15 6.05 4.56 8.71
C ALA A 15 5.20 3.66 7.79
N TRP A 16 4.14 3.04 8.30
CA TRP A 16 3.18 2.25 7.53
C TRP A 16 2.56 3.07 6.40
N ASP A 17 1.96 4.20 6.72
CA ASP A 17 1.30 5.08 5.76
C ASP A 17 2.28 5.59 4.70
N THR A 18 3.45 6.05 5.13
CA THR A 18 4.49 6.59 4.25
C THR A 18 5.06 5.54 3.30
N LEU A 19 5.40 4.36 3.82
CA LEU A 19 6.02 3.31 3.03
C LEU A 19 5.05 2.69 2.03
N LEU A 20 3.78 2.46 2.37
CA LEU A 20 2.78 1.98 1.41
C LEU A 20 2.66 2.92 0.21
N LYS A 21 2.57 4.22 0.48
CA LYS A 21 2.52 5.24 -0.56
C LYS A 21 3.79 5.24 -1.43
N ALA A 22 4.96 5.17 -0.80
CA ALA A 22 6.24 5.11 -1.51
C ALA A 22 6.32 3.89 -2.43
N ARG A 23 5.90 2.71 -1.94
CA ARG A 23 5.90 1.48 -2.74
C ARG A 23 5.00 1.57 -3.98
N SER A 24 3.86 2.26 -3.88
CA SER A 24 2.99 2.47 -5.04
C SER A 24 3.63 3.35 -6.10
N ILE A 25 4.32 4.41 -5.70
CA ILE A 25 4.98 5.37 -6.58
C ILE A 25 6.18 4.72 -7.29
N GLU A 26 7.11 4.14 -6.53
CA GLU A 26 8.35 3.60 -7.08
C GLU A 26 8.16 2.35 -7.95
N ASN A 27 7.12 1.57 -7.69
CA ASN A 27 6.78 0.38 -8.48
C ASN A 27 5.69 0.65 -9.52
N GLN A 28 5.18 1.86 -9.60
CA GLN A 28 4.08 2.25 -10.48
C GLN A 28 2.95 1.21 -10.50
N CYS A 29 2.39 0.91 -9.34
CA CYS A 29 1.34 -0.09 -9.21
C CYS A 29 0.34 0.27 -8.11
N TYR A 30 -0.83 -0.37 -8.13
CA TYR A 30 -1.73 -0.33 -6.98
C TYR A 30 -1.06 -1.03 -5.79
N THR A 31 -1.09 -0.37 -4.64
CA THR A 31 -0.60 -0.93 -3.38
C THR A 31 -1.73 -1.00 -2.37
N ILE A 32 -1.94 -2.19 -1.83
CA ILE A 32 -2.98 -2.49 -0.85
C ILE A 32 -2.30 -2.89 0.45
N GLY A 33 -2.50 -2.10 1.49
CA GLY A 33 -2.07 -2.44 2.84
C GLY A 33 -3.25 -2.89 3.68
N VAL A 34 -3.14 -4.06 4.29
CA VAL A 34 -4.16 -4.58 5.22
C VAL A 34 -3.51 -4.79 6.57
N ASN A 35 -3.92 -3.99 7.55
CA ASN A 35 -3.42 -4.05 8.90
C ASN A 35 -4.54 -4.37 9.87
N ARG A 36 -4.20 -5.07 10.96
CA ARG A 36 -5.18 -5.41 12.00
C ARG A 36 -5.55 -4.22 12.87
N VAL A 37 -6.66 -4.35 13.58
CA VAL A 37 -7.06 -3.50 14.71
C VAL A 37 -7.08 -4.32 15.99
N GLY A 38 -7.13 -3.64 17.13
CA GLY A 38 -7.21 -4.24 18.45
C GLY A 38 -5.84 -4.35 19.12
N GLU A 39 -5.70 -5.29 19.99
CA GLU A 39 -4.53 -5.50 20.84
C GLU A 39 -4.04 -6.95 20.72
N ASP A 40 -2.76 -7.18 20.85
CA ASP A 40 -2.22 -8.55 20.90
C ASP A 40 -2.06 -9.06 22.35
N GLY A 41 -1.53 -10.27 22.49
CA GLY A 41 -1.30 -10.89 23.80
C GLY A 41 -0.27 -10.18 24.68
N ASN A 42 0.51 -9.26 24.13
CA ASN A 42 1.48 -8.43 24.85
C ASN A 42 0.96 -6.99 25.06
N GLN A 43 -0.35 -6.75 24.87
CA GLN A 43 -1.00 -5.44 25.01
C GLN A 43 -0.45 -4.38 24.06
N ILE A 44 0.05 -4.80 22.90
CA ILE A 44 0.49 -3.89 21.83
C ILE A 44 -0.75 -3.48 21.02
N PRO A 45 -1.07 -2.16 20.93
CA PRO A 45 -2.23 -1.70 20.19
C PRO A 45 -1.95 -1.59 18.69
N PHE A 46 -3.00 -1.90 17.91
CA PHE A 46 -3.04 -1.79 16.45
C PHE A 46 -4.28 -1.02 16.04
N ASN A 47 -4.13 0.03 15.25
CA ASN A 47 -5.21 0.94 14.87
C ASN A 47 -5.69 0.77 13.42
N GLY A 48 -5.17 -0.21 12.69
CA GLY A 48 -5.58 -0.47 11.32
C GLY A 48 -4.79 0.36 10.31
N HIS A 49 -5.37 1.43 9.78
CA HIS A 49 -4.84 2.19 8.65
C HIS A 49 -4.67 1.33 7.38
N SER A 50 -5.59 0.38 7.17
CA SER A 50 -5.66 -0.33 5.90
C SER A 50 -5.98 0.65 4.79
N LYS A 51 -5.21 0.61 3.68
CA LYS A 51 -5.26 1.63 2.64
C LYS A 51 -5.02 1.05 1.25
N VAL A 52 -5.50 1.77 0.26
CA VAL A 52 -5.20 1.50 -1.15
C VAL A 52 -4.66 2.77 -1.79
N PHE A 53 -3.53 2.64 -2.47
CA PHE A 53 -2.91 3.70 -3.26
C PHE A 53 -2.86 3.33 -4.74
N ASP A 54 -3.02 4.33 -5.61
CA ASP A 54 -2.78 4.17 -7.04
C ASP A 54 -1.28 4.30 -7.39
N ALA A 55 -0.95 4.12 -8.66
CA ALA A 55 0.43 4.15 -9.16
C ALA A 55 1.14 5.51 -8.99
N PHE A 56 0.43 6.57 -8.67
CA PHE A 56 0.99 7.91 -8.41
C PHE A 56 0.96 8.29 -6.92
N GLY A 57 0.63 7.34 -6.06
CA GLY A 57 0.58 7.56 -4.62
C GLY A 57 -0.69 8.28 -4.14
N LYS A 58 -1.71 8.36 -4.99
CA LYS A 58 -3.01 8.87 -4.55
C LYS A 58 -3.70 7.83 -3.68
N GLU A 59 -4.12 8.22 -2.49
CA GLU A 59 -4.96 7.40 -1.63
C GLU A 59 -6.36 7.27 -2.24
N LEU A 60 -6.76 6.05 -2.53
CA LEU A 60 -8.06 5.73 -3.12
C LEU A 60 -9.07 5.26 -2.09
N LEU A 61 -8.60 4.64 -1.03
CA LEU A 61 -9.42 4.07 0.03
C LEU A 61 -8.62 4.04 1.34
N SER A 62 -9.29 4.34 2.44
CA SER A 62 -8.72 4.30 3.78
C SER A 62 -9.73 3.74 4.76
N ALA A 63 -9.30 2.82 5.60
CA ALA A 63 -10.11 2.30 6.70
C ALA A 63 -10.32 3.36 7.78
N THR A 64 -11.44 3.28 8.46
CA THR A 64 -11.69 4.05 9.67
C THR A 64 -10.80 3.52 10.80
N GLU A 65 -10.09 4.42 11.45
CA GLU A 65 -9.17 4.06 12.53
C GLU A 65 -9.89 3.26 13.64
N ASN A 66 -9.25 2.20 14.09
CA ASN A 66 -9.74 1.29 15.13
C ASN A 66 -11.02 0.50 14.78
N ASN A 67 -11.50 0.56 13.55
CA ASN A 67 -12.69 -0.18 13.15
C ASN A 67 -12.36 -1.50 12.45
N LYS A 68 -13.11 -2.54 12.81
CA LYS A 68 -13.21 -3.76 12.00
C LYS A 68 -14.24 -3.52 10.91
N GLU A 69 -13.80 -3.49 9.66
CA GLU A 69 -14.68 -3.24 8.53
C GLU A 69 -14.21 -4.00 7.29
N ILE A 70 -15.13 -4.22 6.38
CA ILE A 70 -14.83 -4.74 5.04
C ILE A 70 -14.85 -3.55 4.10
N LEU A 71 -13.73 -3.30 3.45
CA LEU A 71 -13.58 -2.25 2.45
C LEU A 71 -13.61 -2.86 1.05
N GLN A 72 -14.26 -2.19 0.14
CA GLN A 72 -14.39 -2.64 -1.24
C GLN A 72 -14.05 -1.49 -2.18
N ILE A 73 -13.24 -1.78 -3.18
CA ILE A 73 -12.83 -0.82 -4.21
C ILE A 73 -12.67 -1.53 -5.55
N GLU A 74 -13.04 -0.83 -6.59
CA GLU A 74 -12.75 -1.24 -7.97
C GLU A 74 -11.45 -0.59 -8.43
N ILE A 75 -10.56 -1.38 -9.03
CA ILE A 75 -9.32 -0.90 -9.64
C ILE A 75 -9.29 -1.22 -11.11
N SER A 76 -8.61 -0.39 -11.91
CA SER A 76 -8.51 -0.55 -13.36
C SER A 76 -7.07 -0.85 -13.78
N LEU A 77 -6.85 -2.02 -14.35
CA LEU A 77 -5.55 -2.37 -14.91
C LEU A 77 -5.24 -1.59 -16.20
N ASP A 78 -6.26 -1.16 -16.94
CA ASP A 78 -6.07 -0.33 -18.13
C ASP A 78 -5.64 1.09 -17.76
N ASP A 79 -6.21 1.67 -16.69
CA ASP A 79 -5.74 2.93 -16.13
C ASP A 79 -4.29 2.82 -15.63
N LEU A 80 -3.94 1.73 -14.99
CA LEU A 80 -2.56 1.47 -14.57
C LEU A 80 -1.58 1.43 -15.76
N LYS A 81 -1.95 0.74 -16.85
CA LYS A 81 -1.15 0.69 -18.07
C LYS A 81 -0.98 2.07 -18.69
N LEU A 82 -2.04 2.87 -18.70
CA LEU A 82 -1.99 4.25 -19.19
C LEU A 82 -1.02 5.10 -18.36
N LYS A 83 -1.11 5.07 -17.05
CA LYS A 83 -0.22 5.78 -16.13
C LYS A 83 1.24 5.38 -16.31
N ARG A 84 1.52 4.10 -16.49
CA ARG A 84 2.87 3.59 -16.79
C ARG A 84 3.42 4.09 -18.11
N ARG A 85 2.58 4.27 -19.12
CA ARG A 85 3.00 4.88 -20.40
C ARG A 85 3.29 6.36 -20.27
N GLN A 86 2.55 7.09 -19.45
CA GLN A 86 2.76 8.51 -19.21
C GLN A 86 4.05 8.81 -18.45
N MET A 87 4.47 7.91 -17.58
CA MET A 87 5.66 8.04 -16.73
C MET A 87 6.47 6.73 -16.79
N ASN A 88 7.29 6.58 -17.80
CA ASN A 88 7.85 5.30 -18.25
C ASN A 88 9.19 4.92 -17.60
N PHE A 89 9.48 5.36 -16.38
CA PHE A 89 10.78 5.13 -15.73
C PHE A 89 11.07 3.67 -15.36
N LEU A 90 10.06 2.79 -15.29
CA LEU A 90 10.32 1.36 -15.07
C LEU A 90 11.10 0.69 -16.18
N GLN A 91 11.14 1.30 -17.37
CA GLN A 91 11.94 0.82 -18.51
C GLN A 91 13.40 1.25 -18.44
N ASP A 92 13.75 2.19 -17.56
CA ASP A 92 15.11 2.68 -17.38
C ASP A 92 16.02 1.74 -16.56
N ARG A 93 15.44 0.65 -16.05
CA ARG A 93 16.20 -0.35 -15.30
C ARG A 93 17.15 -1.14 -16.19
N ASP A 94 18.34 -1.40 -15.68
CA ASP A 94 19.31 -2.27 -16.31
C ASP A 94 19.05 -3.75 -16.02
N ASP A 95 19.36 -4.60 -16.99
CA ASP A 95 19.39 -6.04 -16.77
C ASP A 95 20.75 -6.45 -16.19
N PHE A 96 20.73 -7.26 -15.15
CA PHE A 96 21.94 -7.76 -14.51
C PHE A 96 21.73 -9.18 -13.96
N THR A 97 22.83 -9.90 -13.75
CA THR A 97 22.82 -11.23 -13.14
C THR A 97 23.68 -11.23 -11.88
N LEU A 98 23.13 -11.74 -10.80
CA LEU A 98 23.89 -11.96 -9.56
C LEU A 98 24.74 -13.22 -9.70
N GLN A 99 26.02 -13.11 -9.35
CA GLN A 99 26.98 -14.23 -9.35
C GLN A 99 27.16 -14.79 -7.94
#